data_5d3f6033642c81049daaa2233a7a28a2
#
_entry.id   5d3f6033642c81049daaa2233a7a28a2
#
_cell.length_a   1.000
_cell.length_b   1.000
_cell.length_c   1.000
_cell.angle_alpha   90.00
_cell.angle_beta   90.00
_cell.angle_gamma   90.00
#
_symmetry.space_group_name_H-M   'P 1'
#
loop_
_entity.id
_entity.type
_entity.pdbx_description
1 polymer ?
#
loop_
_entity_poly.entity_id
_entity_poly.type
_entity_poly.pdbx_seq_one_letter_code
_entity_poly.pdbx_strand_id
1 'polypeptide(L)'
;RVLYSFDLYDGTSTLTCKAFLDKKNAKKVMGRVKNAKAIKIAGTAQMDSFSHEQTVMAYTILEIEPHKKEVRMDKAEEKRVELHMHTKMSQMDGMTAATDLIKRAMKWGMKSIAITDHGVVQAFPEAHKLLGFDNHDIKIIYGVEAYLAPDAVSPVSFSKGQSIDTTYCVLDLETTGFSFRTEKITEVGIMKVKNGEVIDEFSCFVNPEKPIPQRVVEVTNITDEMVKDAETIDKVMPKILEFVGDSVLVAHNADFDIGFLKYNATQLGLSLENTYLDTLRLAKDLFPDYKKYKLGKIAENLGIK
;
A
#
# COMPACT_ATOMS: atom_id res chain seq x y z
N ARG A 1 -39.77 12.76 26.69
CA ARG A 1 -38.93 13.11 25.57
C ARG A 1 -38.53 11.85 24.82
N VAL A 2 -38.24 11.97 23.51
CA VAL A 2 -37.75 10.90 22.66
C VAL A 2 -36.33 11.26 22.21
N LEU A 3 -35.38 10.34 22.35
CA LEU A 3 -34.06 10.51 21.78
C LEU A 3 -34.13 10.15 20.29
N TYR A 4 -33.77 11.10 19.45
CA TYR A 4 -33.66 10.93 18.01
C TYR A 4 -32.20 10.98 17.59
N SER A 5 -31.73 9.94 16.89
CA SER A 5 -30.37 9.86 16.34
C SER A 5 -30.43 9.87 14.82
N PHE A 6 -29.52 10.59 14.18
CA PHE A 6 -29.38 10.66 12.73
C PHE A 6 -27.95 11.05 12.36
N ASP A 7 -27.53 10.68 11.18
CA ASP A 7 -26.22 11.02 10.68
C ASP A 7 -26.28 12.24 9.77
N LEU A 8 -25.35 13.16 9.96
CA LEU A 8 -25.19 14.36 9.16
C LEU A 8 -23.88 14.29 8.37
N TYR A 9 -23.99 14.44 7.06
CA TYR A 9 -22.85 14.49 6.15
C TYR A 9 -22.66 15.93 5.64
N ASP A 10 -21.44 16.47 5.81
CA ASP A 10 -21.10 17.85 5.41
C ASP A 10 -20.41 17.95 4.04
N GLY A 11 -20.19 16.80 3.37
CA GLY A 11 -19.45 16.72 2.12
C GLY A 11 -18.01 16.24 2.30
N THR A 12 -17.52 16.12 3.53
CA THR A 12 -16.17 15.63 3.86
C THR A 12 -16.24 14.42 4.80
N SER A 13 -17.07 14.49 5.82
CA SER A 13 -17.20 13.45 6.83
C SER A 13 -18.65 13.31 7.31
N THR A 14 -18.96 12.18 7.93
CA THR A 14 -20.24 11.89 8.56
C THR A 14 -20.11 12.00 10.07
N LEU A 15 -21.04 12.69 10.71
CA LEU A 15 -21.09 12.87 12.16
C LEU A 15 -22.46 12.48 12.68
N THR A 16 -22.50 11.62 13.69
CA THR A 16 -23.74 11.24 14.36
C THR A 16 -24.25 12.39 15.22
N CYS A 17 -25.52 12.73 15.03
CA CYS A 17 -26.22 13.77 15.78
C CYS A 17 -27.33 13.15 16.59
N LYS A 18 -27.52 13.61 17.84
CA LYS A 18 -28.57 13.17 18.75
C LYS A 18 -29.36 14.37 19.22
N ALA A 19 -30.70 14.26 19.30
CA ALA A 19 -31.59 15.32 19.80
C ALA A 19 -32.66 14.76 20.70
N PHE A 20 -32.93 15.42 21.81
CA PHE A 20 -34.07 15.12 22.66
C PHE A 20 -35.31 15.90 22.19
N LEU A 21 -36.28 15.21 21.63
CA LEU A 21 -37.48 15.78 21.08
C LEU A 21 -38.68 15.55 22.02
N ASP A 22 -39.57 16.53 22.10
CA ASP A 22 -40.84 16.33 22.80
C ASP A 22 -41.74 15.37 22.02
N LYS A 23 -42.38 14.41 22.72
CA LYS A 23 -43.21 13.38 22.11
C LYS A 23 -44.26 13.94 21.14
N LYS A 24 -44.85 15.10 21.45
CA LYS A 24 -45.87 15.76 20.60
C LYS A 24 -45.32 16.21 19.25
N ASN A 25 -44.05 16.64 19.20
CA ASN A 25 -43.43 17.22 18.01
C ASN A 25 -42.44 16.26 17.32
N ALA A 26 -42.08 15.14 17.96
CA ALA A 26 -41.06 14.24 17.49
C ALA A 26 -41.28 13.77 16.05
N LYS A 27 -42.49 13.24 15.74
CA LYS A 27 -42.83 12.76 14.38
C LYS A 27 -42.69 13.85 13.32
N LYS A 28 -43.08 15.11 13.65
CA LYS A 28 -43.00 16.23 12.71
C LYS A 28 -41.55 16.63 12.43
N VAL A 29 -40.71 16.72 13.49
CA VAL A 29 -39.26 17.05 13.35
C VAL A 29 -38.54 15.95 12.62
N MET A 30 -38.75 14.68 12.98
CA MET A 30 -38.14 13.52 12.30
C MET A 30 -38.50 13.47 10.83
N GLY A 31 -39.78 13.70 10.47
CA GLY A 31 -40.23 13.75 9.09
C GLY A 31 -39.57 14.87 8.28
N ARG A 32 -39.40 16.07 8.89
CA ARG A 32 -38.68 17.18 8.24
C ARG A 32 -37.22 16.85 8.02
N VAL A 33 -36.51 16.34 9.04
CA VAL A 33 -35.09 15.95 8.91
C VAL A 33 -34.89 14.89 7.84
N LYS A 34 -35.78 13.88 7.78
CA LYS A 34 -35.71 12.80 6.78
C LYS A 34 -35.91 13.30 5.34
N ASN A 35 -36.77 14.30 5.15
CA ASN A 35 -37.14 14.81 3.83
C ASN A 35 -36.34 16.03 3.38
N ALA A 36 -35.64 16.68 4.31
CA ALA A 36 -34.81 17.87 4.02
C ALA A 36 -33.62 17.53 3.14
N LYS A 37 -33.35 18.36 2.13
CA LYS A 37 -32.17 18.25 1.27
C LYS A 37 -30.91 18.70 1.97
N ALA A 38 -31.02 19.66 2.89
CA ALA A 38 -29.95 20.13 3.74
C ALA A 38 -30.51 20.66 5.07
N ILE A 39 -29.76 20.44 6.14
CA ILE A 39 -30.09 20.93 7.47
C ILE A 39 -28.90 21.62 8.12
N LYS A 40 -29.17 22.63 8.95
CA LYS A 40 -28.17 23.23 9.82
C LYS A 40 -28.52 22.85 11.25
N ILE A 41 -27.54 22.38 12.00
CA ILE A 41 -27.70 22.05 13.42
C ILE A 41 -26.86 22.99 14.28
N ALA A 42 -27.37 23.27 15.48
CA ALA A 42 -26.60 23.83 16.57
C ALA A 42 -26.69 22.87 17.75
N GLY A 43 -25.54 22.58 18.35
CA GLY A 43 -25.45 21.59 19.41
C GLY A 43 -24.11 21.63 20.13
N THR A 44 -23.93 20.75 21.09
CA THR A 44 -22.68 20.56 21.82
C THR A 44 -22.01 19.26 21.33
N ALA A 45 -20.75 19.36 20.90
CA ALA A 45 -19.97 18.20 20.61
C ALA A 45 -19.52 17.54 21.91
N GLN A 46 -19.72 16.23 22.01
CA GLN A 46 -19.33 15.44 23.18
C GLN A 46 -19.01 14.00 22.79
N MET A 47 -18.31 13.33 23.69
CA MET A 47 -18.10 11.88 23.57
C MET A 47 -19.38 11.16 24.01
N ASP A 48 -19.91 10.29 23.18
CA ASP A 48 -21.05 9.46 23.52
C ASP A 48 -20.62 8.33 24.48
N SER A 49 -21.31 8.20 25.62
CA SER A 49 -20.96 7.22 26.65
C SER A 49 -21.22 5.75 26.24
N PHE A 50 -22.04 5.53 25.20
CA PHE A 50 -22.39 4.19 24.71
C PHE A 50 -21.56 3.75 23.53
N SER A 51 -21.42 4.64 22.50
CA SER A 51 -20.68 4.29 21.30
C SER A 51 -19.18 4.62 21.39
N HIS A 52 -18.78 5.40 22.40
CA HIS A 52 -17.43 5.96 22.53
C HIS A 52 -16.94 6.74 21.30
N GLU A 53 -17.89 7.35 20.57
CA GLU A 53 -17.64 8.17 19.40
C GLU A 53 -18.00 9.64 19.66
N GLN A 54 -17.39 10.53 18.89
CA GLN A 54 -17.77 11.94 18.93
C GLN A 54 -19.15 12.12 18.32
N THR A 55 -20.06 12.72 19.07
CA THR A 55 -21.43 13.03 18.63
C THR A 55 -21.78 14.48 18.91
N VAL A 56 -22.77 15.01 18.19
CA VAL A 56 -23.35 16.32 18.47
C VAL A 56 -24.70 16.16 19.12
N MET A 57 -24.84 16.65 20.35
CA MET A 57 -26.16 16.82 21.00
C MET A 57 -26.82 18.08 20.46
N ALA A 58 -27.71 17.89 19.48
CA ALA A 58 -28.38 18.99 18.80
C ALA A 58 -29.56 19.56 19.64
N TYR A 59 -29.57 20.85 19.86
CA TYR A 59 -30.71 21.57 20.46
C TYR A 59 -31.47 22.41 19.44
N THR A 60 -30.90 22.67 18.27
CA THR A 60 -31.58 23.34 17.15
C THR A 60 -31.32 22.57 15.85
N ILE A 61 -32.38 22.33 15.09
CA ILE A 61 -32.35 21.72 13.77
C ILE A 61 -33.17 22.59 12.82
N LEU A 62 -32.51 23.15 11.81
CA LEU A 62 -33.14 24.03 10.83
C LEU A 62 -32.96 23.44 9.45
N GLU A 63 -34.01 23.39 8.65
CA GLU A 63 -33.93 23.12 7.24
C GLU A 63 -33.35 24.35 6.51
N ILE A 64 -32.41 24.15 5.64
CA ILE A 64 -31.74 25.22 4.86
C ILE A 64 -31.73 24.85 3.38
N GLU A 65 -31.53 25.84 2.55
CA GLU A 65 -31.22 25.62 1.13
C GLU A 65 -29.87 24.90 1.03
N PRO A 66 -29.79 23.80 0.24
CA PRO A 66 -28.55 23.09 0.04
C PRO A 66 -27.51 24.01 -0.62
N HIS A 67 -26.29 24.00 -0.09
CA HIS A 67 -25.17 24.67 -0.76
C HIS A 67 -25.00 24.05 -2.15
N LYS A 68 -25.08 24.88 -3.19
CA LYS A 68 -24.71 24.46 -4.54
C LYS A 68 -23.22 24.13 -4.53
N LYS A 69 -22.88 22.84 -4.58
CA LYS A 69 -21.49 22.43 -4.80
C LYS A 69 -21.05 22.99 -6.14
N GLU A 70 -20.00 23.78 -6.15
CA GLU A 70 -19.37 24.20 -7.40
C GLU A 70 -18.92 22.93 -8.14
N VAL A 71 -19.39 22.78 -9.36
CA VAL A 71 -19.00 21.67 -10.21
C VAL A 71 -17.57 21.95 -10.66
N ARG A 72 -16.63 21.10 -10.24
CA ARG A 72 -15.25 21.18 -10.72
C ARG A 72 -15.22 21.08 -12.24
N MET A 73 -14.60 22.05 -12.87
CA MET A 73 -14.40 22.11 -14.32
C MET A 73 -12.92 22.16 -14.62
N ASP A 74 -12.51 21.47 -15.65
CA ASP A 74 -11.19 21.65 -16.22
C ASP A 74 -11.15 23.01 -16.95
N LYS A 75 -10.25 23.90 -16.50
CA LYS A 75 -10.08 25.27 -17.04
C LYS A 75 -8.84 25.40 -17.93
N ALA A 76 -8.09 24.32 -18.16
CA ALA A 76 -6.93 24.34 -19.02
C ALA A 76 -7.34 24.69 -20.46
N GLU A 77 -6.55 25.50 -21.16
CA GLU A 77 -6.76 25.79 -22.58
C GLU A 77 -6.59 24.52 -23.42
N GLU A 78 -5.48 23.81 -23.21
CA GLU A 78 -5.22 22.52 -23.81
C GLU A 78 -5.65 21.40 -22.86
N LYS A 79 -6.55 20.54 -23.32
CA LYS A 79 -7.09 19.43 -22.52
C LYS A 79 -6.16 18.24 -22.56
N ARG A 80 -5.82 17.73 -21.37
CA ARG A 80 -5.10 16.45 -21.24
C ARG A 80 -5.97 15.31 -21.75
N VAL A 81 -5.36 14.35 -22.40
CA VAL A 81 -5.98 13.06 -22.67
C VAL A 81 -5.74 12.14 -21.47
N GLU A 82 -6.79 11.65 -20.87
CA GLU A 82 -6.67 10.64 -19.81
C GLU A 82 -6.45 9.27 -20.44
N LEU A 83 -5.29 8.69 -20.17
CA LEU A 83 -4.86 7.41 -20.75
C LEU A 83 -4.88 6.25 -19.75
N HIS A 84 -5.13 6.51 -18.45
CA HIS A 84 -5.15 5.51 -17.40
C HIS A 84 -6.34 5.77 -16.47
N MET A 85 -7.47 5.16 -16.78
CA MET A 85 -8.72 5.40 -16.08
C MET A 85 -9.41 4.09 -15.72
N HIS A 86 -9.84 3.98 -14.47
CA HIS A 86 -10.58 2.85 -13.93
C HIS A 86 -12.05 3.17 -13.75
N THR A 87 -12.90 2.26 -14.19
CA THR A 87 -14.34 2.31 -13.94
C THR A 87 -14.70 1.42 -12.74
N LYS A 88 -15.98 1.38 -12.36
CA LYS A 88 -16.49 0.45 -11.34
C LYS A 88 -16.25 -1.04 -11.67
N MET A 89 -15.77 -1.36 -12.89
CA MET A 89 -15.39 -2.72 -13.27
C MET A 89 -14.00 -3.10 -12.75
N SER A 90 -13.15 -2.14 -12.38
CA SER A 90 -11.93 -2.37 -11.63
C SER A 90 -12.27 -2.66 -10.17
N GLN A 91 -12.33 -3.94 -9.82
CA GLN A 91 -12.72 -4.41 -8.48
C GLN A 91 -11.81 -3.81 -7.41
N MET A 92 -12.41 -3.29 -6.32
CA MET A 92 -11.75 -2.67 -5.17
C MET A 92 -11.01 -1.35 -5.46
N ASP A 93 -11.10 -0.81 -6.67
CA ASP A 93 -10.42 0.43 -7.07
C ASP A 93 -11.39 1.46 -7.65
N GLY A 94 -12.07 1.14 -8.75
CA GLY A 94 -13.00 2.06 -9.41
C GLY A 94 -14.39 2.11 -8.75
N MET A 95 -14.94 3.32 -8.58
CA MET A 95 -16.29 3.52 -8.02
C MET A 95 -17.28 4.08 -9.03
N THR A 96 -16.81 4.70 -10.11
CA THR A 96 -17.64 5.46 -11.05
C THR A 96 -17.95 4.64 -12.29
N ALA A 97 -19.21 4.72 -12.77
CA ALA A 97 -19.60 4.06 -14.02
C ALA A 97 -18.89 4.67 -15.22
N ALA A 98 -18.58 3.85 -16.23
CA ALA A 98 -17.93 4.30 -17.47
C ALA A 98 -18.71 5.45 -18.14
N THR A 99 -20.05 5.35 -18.18
CA THR A 99 -20.91 6.41 -18.75
C THR A 99 -20.75 7.75 -18.04
N ASP A 100 -20.58 7.77 -16.73
CA ASP A 100 -20.45 9.02 -15.97
C ASP A 100 -19.08 9.67 -16.16
N LEU A 101 -18.04 8.84 -16.26
CA LEU A 101 -16.68 9.29 -16.58
C LEU A 101 -16.61 9.90 -17.98
N ILE A 102 -17.19 9.22 -18.98
CA ILE A 102 -17.24 9.71 -20.37
C ILE A 102 -18.02 11.03 -20.45
N LYS A 103 -19.22 11.10 -19.85
CA LYS A 103 -20.01 12.34 -19.80
C LYS A 103 -19.25 13.48 -19.13
N ARG A 104 -18.46 13.19 -18.11
CA ARG A 104 -17.60 14.18 -17.42
C ARG A 104 -16.50 14.68 -18.35
N ALA A 105 -15.83 13.78 -19.06
CA ALA A 105 -14.79 14.11 -20.02
C ALA A 105 -15.34 14.99 -21.17
N MET A 106 -16.51 14.63 -21.72
CA MET A 106 -17.23 15.44 -22.72
C MET A 106 -17.54 16.83 -22.18
N LYS A 107 -18.10 16.93 -20.95
CA LYS A 107 -18.40 18.20 -20.30
C LYS A 107 -17.17 19.07 -20.08
N TRP A 108 -16.00 18.49 -19.91
CA TRP A 108 -14.72 19.20 -19.78
C TRP A 108 -14.09 19.56 -21.13
N GLY A 109 -14.68 19.10 -22.23
CA GLY A 109 -14.19 19.38 -23.60
C GLY A 109 -13.00 18.51 -24.00
N MET A 110 -12.78 17.38 -23.33
CA MET A 110 -11.76 16.39 -23.71
C MET A 110 -12.14 15.77 -25.08
N LYS A 111 -11.14 15.54 -25.93
CA LYS A 111 -11.33 14.95 -27.27
C LYS A 111 -11.14 13.45 -27.26
N SER A 112 -10.51 12.90 -26.27
CA SER A 112 -10.35 11.45 -26.11
C SER A 112 -10.14 11.08 -24.63
N ILE A 113 -10.46 9.82 -24.30
CA ILE A 113 -10.29 9.23 -22.98
C ILE A 113 -10.08 7.71 -23.15
N ALA A 114 -9.18 7.13 -22.35
CA ALA A 114 -8.98 5.69 -22.33
C ALA A 114 -9.76 5.06 -21.18
N ILE A 115 -10.26 3.83 -21.40
CA ILE A 115 -10.77 2.96 -20.35
C ILE A 115 -9.75 1.83 -20.21
N THR A 116 -9.17 1.69 -19.02
CA THR A 116 -8.06 0.76 -18.74
C THR A 116 -8.29 0.05 -17.41
N ASP A 117 -9.41 -0.67 -17.30
CA ASP A 117 -9.75 -1.41 -16.09
C ASP A 117 -8.75 -2.54 -15.81
N HIS A 118 -8.55 -2.90 -14.54
CA HIS A 118 -7.65 -3.96 -14.08
C HIS A 118 -8.06 -5.34 -14.65
N GLY A 119 -7.31 -5.85 -15.60
CA GLY A 119 -7.44 -7.20 -16.15
C GLY A 119 -8.77 -7.50 -16.82
N VAL A 120 -9.65 -6.51 -17.03
CA VAL A 120 -11.03 -6.71 -17.52
C VAL A 120 -11.44 -5.68 -18.57
N VAL A 121 -12.45 -6.04 -19.37
CA VAL A 121 -12.99 -5.22 -20.46
C VAL A 121 -14.51 -5.00 -20.39
N GLN A 122 -15.11 -5.29 -19.24
CA GLN A 122 -16.58 -5.28 -19.06
C GLN A 122 -17.21 -3.89 -19.23
N ALA A 123 -16.44 -2.81 -19.10
CA ALA A 123 -16.91 -1.44 -19.32
C ALA A 123 -17.12 -1.09 -20.80
N PHE A 124 -16.54 -1.86 -21.74
CA PHE A 124 -16.57 -1.51 -23.17
C PHE A 124 -17.98 -1.49 -23.77
N PRO A 125 -18.88 -2.48 -23.54
CA PRO A 125 -20.24 -2.44 -24.03
C PRO A 125 -21.02 -1.23 -23.51
N GLU A 126 -20.81 -0.85 -22.23
CA GLU A 126 -21.46 0.30 -21.61
C GLU A 126 -21.02 1.62 -22.29
N ALA A 127 -19.71 1.77 -22.52
CA ALA A 127 -19.14 2.92 -23.23
C ALA A 127 -19.63 3.00 -24.69
N HIS A 128 -19.60 1.89 -25.41
CA HIS A 128 -20.06 1.80 -26.78
C HIS A 128 -21.56 2.14 -26.91
N LYS A 129 -22.40 1.61 -26.02
CA LYS A 129 -23.86 1.90 -26.00
C LYS A 129 -24.12 3.38 -25.74
N LEU A 130 -23.32 4.05 -24.91
CA LEU A 130 -23.47 5.48 -24.61
C LEU A 130 -23.22 6.34 -25.85
N LEU A 131 -22.18 6.04 -26.62
CA LEU A 131 -21.78 6.86 -27.78
C LEU A 131 -22.50 6.47 -29.06
N GLY A 132 -22.96 5.20 -29.19
CA GLY A 132 -23.46 4.67 -30.43
C GLY A 132 -22.38 4.57 -31.51
N PHE A 133 -22.82 4.30 -32.76
CA PHE A 133 -21.90 4.18 -33.90
C PHE A 133 -21.49 5.54 -34.50
N ASP A 134 -22.26 6.59 -34.25
CA ASP A 134 -22.14 7.89 -34.94
C ASP A 134 -21.76 9.06 -34.04
N ASN A 135 -21.42 8.83 -32.79
CA ASN A 135 -21.02 9.90 -31.91
C ASN A 135 -19.51 10.14 -32.00
N HIS A 136 -19.14 11.34 -32.36
CA HIS A 136 -17.75 11.69 -32.66
C HIS A 136 -17.21 12.85 -31.81
N ASP A 137 -17.95 13.29 -30.79
CA ASP A 137 -17.51 14.39 -29.93
C ASP A 137 -16.32 14.02 -29.06
N ILE A 138 -16.19 12.73 -28.69
CA ILE A 138 -15.09 12.18 -27.93
C ILE A 138 -14.68 10.80 -28.44
N LYS A 139 -13.38 10.57 -28.59
CA LYS A 139 -12.83 9.26 -28.94
C LYS A 139 -12.60 8.42 -27.68
N ILE A 140 -13.17 7.21 -27.61
CA ILE A 140 -12.84 6.25 -26.58
C ILE A 140 -11.68 5.39 -27.05
N ILE A 141 -10.64 5.31 -26.22
CA ILE A 141 -9.52 4.39 -26.38
C ILE A 141 -9.82 3.20 -25.49
N TYR A 142 -10.03 2.05 -26.08
CA TYR A 142 -10.31 0.80 -25.39
C TYR A 142 -8.99 0.12 -25.06
N GLY A 143 -8.70 -0.06 -23.79
CA GLY A 143 -7.48 -0.65 -23.27
C GLY A 143 -7.75 -1.50 -22.03
N VAL A 144 -6.72 -2.10 -21.50
CA VAL A 144 -6.76 -2.88 -20.26
C VAL A 144 -5.45 -2.70 -19.52
N GLU A 145 -5.51 -2.56 -18.22
CA GLU A 145 -4.33 -2.69 -17.38
C GLU A 145 -4.02 -4.17 -17.20
N ALA A 146 -3.09 -4.65 -18.00
CA ALA A 146 -2.74 -6.06 -18.04
C ALA A 146 -1.71 -6.42 -16.96
N TYR A 147 -1.83 -7.62 -16.43
CA TYR A 147 -0.85 -8.18 -15.50
C TYR A 147 0.14 -9.03 -16.29
N LEU A 148 1.39 -8.60 -16.32
CA LEU A 148 2.47 -9.40 -16.87
C LEU A 148 3.02 -10.33 -15.78
N ALA A 149 2.75 -11.61 -15.90
CA ALA A 149 3.37 -12.63 -15.07
C ALA A 149 4.52 -13.27 -15.86
N PRO A 150 5.77 -13.20 -15.40
CA PRO A 150 6.86 -13.95 -16.04
C PRO A 150 6.64 -15.44 -15.87
N ASP A 151 6.91 -16.24 -16.91
CA ASP A 151 6.77 -17.70 -16.88
C ASP A 151 7.69 -18.36 -15.84
N ALA A 152 8.85 -17.74 -15.60
CA ALA A 152 9.76 -18.14 -14.54
C ALA A 152 10.47 -16.90 -13.97
N VAL A 153 10.54 -16.81 -12.66
CA VAL A 153 11.34 -15.81 -11.96
C VAL A 153 12.62 -16.51 -11.51
N SER A 154 13.75 -16.17 -12.14
CA SER A 154 15.04 -16.75 -11.75
C SER A 154 15.29 -16.58 -10.25
N PRO A 155 15.72 -17.62 -9.53
CA PRO A 155 16.16 -17.49 -8.15
C PRO A 155 17.46 -16.68 -8.03
N VAL A 156 18.20 -16.50 -9.12
CA VAL A 156 19.45 -15.74 -9.19
C VAL A 156 19.22 -14.42 -9.90
N SER A 157 19.61 -13.32 -9.28
CA SER A 157 19.55 -11.97 -9.85
C SER A 157 20.95 -11.39 -10.01
N PHE A 158 21.13 -10.55 -11.04
CA PHE A 158 22.40 -9.90 -11.37
C PHE A 158 23.57 -10.88 -11.55
N SER A 159 23.31 -12.05 -12.16
CA SER A 159 24.32 -13.06 -12.41
C SER A 159 25.48 -12.49 -13.25
N LYS A 160 26.71 -12.72 -12.77
CA LYS A 160 27.96 -12.40 -13.46
C LYS A 160 28.64 -13.66 -14.06
N GLY A 161 27.89 -14.78 -14.12
CA GLY A 161 28.38 -16.05 -14.62
C GLY A 161 29.30 -16.80 -13.64
N GLN A 162 29.12 -16.55 -12.32
CA GLN A 162 29.90 -17.25 -11.31
C GLN A 162 29.60 -18.76 -11.30
N SER A 163 30.63 -19.54 -10.97
CA SER A 163 30.47 -20.97 -10.71
C SER A 163 29.65 -21.19 -9.43
N ILE A 164 29.04 -22.36 -9.32
CA ILE A 164 28.42 -22.81 -8.08
C ILE A 164 29.45 -22.98 -6.95
N ASP A 165 30.71 -23.28 -7.30
CA ASP A 165 31.83 -23.37 -6.37
C ASP A 165 32.39 -21.96 -6.09
N THR A 166 31.59 -21.09 -5.51
CA THR A 166 31.97 -19.73 -5.15
C THR A 166 31.83 -19.48 -3.66
N THR A 167 32.18 -18.28 -3.20
CA THR A 167 31.91 -17.85 -1.83
C THR A 167 30.53 -17.23 -1.75
N TYR A 168 29.76 -17.63 -0.76
CA TYR A 168 28.43 -17.11 -0.48
C TYR A 168 28.43 -16.31 0.81
N CYS A 169 27.68 -15.23 0.85
CA CYS A 169 27.31 -14.52 2.06
C CYS A 169 25.82 -14.71 2.31
N VAL A 170 25.48 -15.61 3.23
CA VAL A 170 24.10 -15.86 3.67
C VAL A 170 23.74 -14.81 4.68
N LEU A 171 22.72 -14.02 4.42
CA LEU A 171 22.38 -12.85 5.25
C LEU A 171 20.88 -12.82 5.60
N ASP A 172 20.64 -12.16 6.72
CA ASP A 172 19.30 -11.84 7.22
C ASP A 172 19.35 -10.49 7.93
N LEU A 173 18.31 -9.70 7.81
CA LEU A 173 18.19 -8.37 8.39
C LEU A 173 16.95 -8.26 9.27
N GLU A 174 17.10 -7.68 10.45
CA GLU A 174 15.97 -7.19 11.21
C GLU A 174 15.79 -5.67 11.01
N THR A 175 14.53 -5.23 10.95
CA THR A 175 14.20 -3.85 10.56
C THR A 175 13.03 -3.31 11.38
N THR A 176 12.84 -1.99 11.39
CA THR A 176 11.69 -1.34 12.04
C THR A 176 10.36 -1.54 11.29
N GLY A 177 10.37 -2.20 10.11
CA GLY A 177 9.20 -2.47 9.29
C GLY A 177 9.55 -2.84 7.85
N PHE A 178 8.56 -2.93 6.97
CA PHE A 178 8.72 -3.59 5.68
C PHE A 178 9.27 -2.71 4.53
N SER A 179 9.19 -1.41 4.61
CA SER A 179 9.55 -0.52 3.50
C SER A 179 10.97 0.04 3.66
N PHE A 180 11.90 -0.38 2.86
CA PHE A 180 13.28 0.13 2.87
C PHE A 180 13.39 1.66 2.67
N ARG A 181 12.33 2.34 2.17
CA ARG A 181 12.32 3.80 1.98
C ARG A 181 12.01 4.56 3.26
N THR A 182 11.24 3.98 4.16
CA THR A 182 10.73 4.65 5.38
C THR A 182 11.21 4.00 6.66
N GLU A 183 11.61 2.72 6.60
CA GLU A 183 12.02 1.93 7.73
C GLU A 183 13.55 1.77 7.79
N LYS A 184 14.04 1.31 8.91
CA LYS A 184 15.47 1.26 9.22
C LYS A 184 15.91 -0.15 9.62
N ILE A 185 17.16 -0.49 9.35
CA ILE A 185 17.78 -1.73 9.81
C ILE A 185 18.07 -1.61 11.31
N THR A 186 17.81 -2.67 12.07
CA THR A 186 18.09 -2.79 13.52
C THR A 186 19.12 -3.85 13.83
N GLU A 187 19.27 -4.87 12.99
CA GLU A 187 20.28 -5.91 13.11
C GLU A 187 20.71 -6.41 11.74
N VAL A 188 21.95 -6.80 11.63
CA VAL A 188 22.54 -7.43 10.44
C VAL A 188 23.23 -8.72 10.87
N GLY A 189 22.86 -9.83 10.25
CA GLY A 189 23.55 -11.10 10.39
C GLY A 189 24.03 -11.60 9.02
N ILE A 190 25.30 -11.91 8.88
CA ILE A 190 25.90 -12.44 7.63
C ILE A 190 26.87 -13.57 7.96
N MET A 191 26.65 -14.73 7.35
CA MET A 191 27.61 -15.83 7.41
C MET A 191 28.29 -16.01 6.06
N LYS A 192 29.61 -15.98 6.03
CA LYS A 192 30.40 -16.26 4.84
C LYS A 192 30.68 -17.74 4.73
N VAL A 193 30.24 -18.34 3.63
CA VAL A 193 30.29 -19.79 3.40
C VAL A 193 31.08 -20.10 2.15
N LYS A 194 31.96 -21.07 2.22
CA LYS A 194 32.71 -21.63 1.08
C LYS A 194 32.82 -23.14 1.18
N ASN A 195 32.57 -23.85 0.11
CA ASN A 195 32.61 -25.32 0.05
C ASN A 195 31.76 -25.99 1.14
N GLY A 196 30.63 -25.38 1.52
CA GLY A 196 29.73 -25.89 2.56
C GLY A 196 30.18 -25.60 4.00
N GLU A 197 31.28 -24.91 4.22
CA GLU A 197 31.78 -24.54 5.55
C GLU A 197 31.66 -23.04 5.80
N VAL A 198 31.25 -22.66 7.01
CA VAL A 198 31.28 -21.28 7.47
C VAL A 198 32.73 -20.88 7.71
N ILE A 199 33.22 -19.89 6.97
CA ILE A 199 34.62 -19.41 7.04
C ILE A 199 34.75 -18.09 7.78
N ASP A 200 33.67 -17.32 7.91
CA ASP A 200 33.66 -16.03 8.60
C ASP A 200 32.22 -15.64 8.95
N GLU A 201 32.04 -14.73 9.91
CA GLU A 201 30.74 -14.19 10.31
C GLU A 201 30.80 -12.70 10.61
N PHE A 202 29.72 -12.01 10.32
CA PHE A 202 29.50 -10.61 10.66
C PHE A 202 28.13 -10.45 11.30
N SER A 203 28.08 -9.97 12.52
CA SER A 203 26.81 -9.71 13.20
C SER A 203 26.92 -8.43 14.02
N CYS A 204 25.93 -7.55 13.89
CA CYS A 204 25.87 -6.36 14.72
C CYS A 204 24.43 -5.81 14.82
N PHE A 205 24.15 -5.15 15.93
CA PHE A 205 23.01 -4.24 16.00
C PHE A 205 23.33 -2.93 15.27
N VAL A 206 22.26 -2.30 14.77
CA VAL A 206 22.32 -1.00 14.11
C VAL A 206 21.35 -0.06 14.80
N ASN A 207 21.81 1.13 15.15
CA ASN A 207 20.93 2.16 15.70
C ASN A 207 20.01 2.71 14.58
N PRO A 208 18.70 2.49 14.65
CA PRO A 208 17.78 2.95 13.61
C PRO A 208 17.50 4.45 13.66
N GLU A 209 17.97 5.17 14.70
CA GLU A 209 17.73 6.61 14.94
C GLU A 209 16.23 6.97 14.99
N LYS A 210 15.38 5.99 15.25
CA LYS A 210 13.93 6.13 15.43
C LYS A 210 13.42 5.02 16.36
N PRO A 211 12.29 5.24 17.05
CA PRO A 211 11.71 4.21 17.90
C PRO A 211 11.29 2.97 17.10
N ILE A 212 11.52 1.80 17.67
CA ILE A 212 11.09 0.52 17.12
C ILE A 212 9.61 0.30 17.49
N PRO A 213 8.70 0.11 16.52
CA PRO A 213 7.29 -0.13 16.81
C PRO A 213 7.09 -1.37 17.67
N GLN A 214 6.22 -1.31 18.68
CA GLN A 214 5.96 -2.40 19.62
C GLN A 214 5.68 -3.74 18.92
N ARG A 215 4.90 -3.73 17.85
CA ARG A 215 4.62 -4.92 17.03
C ARG A 215 5.87 -5.55 16.40
N VAL A 216 6.92 -4.76 16.16
CA VAL A 216 8.19 -5.26 15.62
C VAL A 216 9.00 -5.87 16.74
N VAL A 217 9.05 -5.22 17.92
CA VAL A 217 9.68 -5.78 19.13
C VAL A 217 9.11 -7.17 19.47
N GLU A 218 7.79 -7.36 19.34
CA GLU A 218 7.12 -8.65 19.61
C GLU A 218 7.55 -9.77 18.64
N VAL A 219 8.01 -9.42 17.44
CA VAL A 219 8.44 -10.39 16.41
C VAL A 219 9.94 -10.64 16.47
N THR A 220 10.73 -9.56 16.57
CA THR A 220 12.20 -9.63 16.48
C THR A 220 12.87 -9.78 17.84
N ASN A 221 12.16 -9.45 18.93
CA ASN A 221 12.67 -9.29 20.29
C ASN A 221 13.77 -8.21 20.43
N ILE A 222 13.94 -7.34 19.44
CA ILE A 222 14.90 -6.24 19.48
C ILE A 222 14.19 -5.00 20.04
N THR A 223 14.75 -4.44 21.12
CA THR A 223 14.20 -3.25 21.78
C THR A 223 15.06 -2.03 21.51
N ASP A 224 14.49 -0.82 21.68
CA ASP A 224 15.24 0.44 21.57
C ASP A 224 16.49 0.45 22.47
N GLU A 225 16.40 -0.15 23.65
CA GLU A 225 17.51 -0.22 24.60
C GLU A 225 18.70 -1.04 24.07
N MET A 226 18.43 -2.10 23.28
CA MET A 226 19.49 -2.94 22.70
C MET A 226 20.27 -2.23 21.59
N VAL A 227 19.62 -1.33 20.87
CA VAL A 227 20.21 -0.69 19.67
C VAL A 227 20.67 0.76 19.91
N LYS A 228 20.34 1.37 21.05
CA LYS A 228 20.62 2.80 21.32
C LYS A 228 22.09 3.18 21.23
N ASP A 229 22.98 2.30 21.70
CA ASP A 229 24.43 2.52 21.73
C ASP A 229 25.15 1.86 20.53
N ALA A 230 24.39 1.24 19.60
CA ALA A 230 24.95 0.66 18.40
C ALA A 230 25.36 1.74 17.38
N GLU A 231 26.23 1.36 16.45
CA GLU A 231 26.60 2.23 15.34
C GLU A 231 25.42 2.46 14.40
N THR A 232 25.35 3.64 13.80
CA THR A 232 24.37 3.98 12.76
C THR A 232 24.72 3.36 11.43
N ILE A 233 23.76 3.27 10.51
CA ILE A 233 23.91 2.56 9.23
C ILE A 233 25.02 3.14 8.34
N ASP A 234 25.30 4.44 8.42
CA ASP A 234 26.37 5.10 7.70
C ASP A 234 27.76 4.57 8.08
N LYS A 235 27.96 4.08 9.32
CA LYS A 235 29.18 3.44 9.77
C LYS A 235 29.23 1.94 9.53
N VAL A 236 28.06 1.29 9.59
CA VAL A 236 27.93 -0.16 9.43
C VAL A 236 27.96 -0.56 7.96
N MET A 237 27.32 0.22 7.06
CA MET A 237 27.22 -0.13 5.64
C MET A 237 28.58 -0.32 4.93
N PRO A 238 29.60 0.54 5.14
CA PRO A 238 30.92 0.28 4.57
C PRO A 238 31.54 -1.04 5.03
N LYS A 239 31.35 -1.40 6.31
CA LYS A 239 31.86 -2.67 6.88
C LYS A 239 31.16 -3.88 6.25
N ILE A 240 29.82 -3.77 6.00
CA ILE A 240 29.08 -4.81 5.30
C ILE A 240 29.64 -5.00 3.89
N LEU A 241 29.82 -3.90 3.14
CA LEU A 241 30.35 -3.98 1.77
C LEU A 241 31.75 -4.57 1.71
N GLU A 242 32.64 -4.21 2.64
CA GLU A 242 33.96 -4.80 2.78
C GLU A 242 33.87 -6.29 3.09
N PHE A 243 33.00 -6.68 4.05
CA PHE A 243 32.82 -8.07 4.45
C PHE A 243 32.30 -8.92 3.31
N VAL A 244 31.26 -8.49 2.58
CA VAL A 244 30.69 -9.30 1.50
C VAL A 244 31.60 -9.37 0.27
N GLY A 245 32.35 -8.31 -0.02
CA GLY A 245 33.23 -8.25 -1.18
C GLY A 245 32.51 -8.67 -2.47
N ASP A 246 33.10 -9.59 -3.24
CA ASP A 246 32.54 -10.12 -4.49
C ASP A 246 31.69 -11.39 -4.29
N SER A 247 31.38 -11.78 -3.07
CA SER A 247 30.61 -12.99 -2.77
C SER A 247 29.21 -12.91 -3.34
N VAL A 248 28.62 -14.07 -3.64
CA VAL A 248 27.20 -14.19 -3.96
C VAL A 248 26.38 -14.03 -2.68
N LEU A 249 25.44 -13.10 -2.65
CA LEU A 249 24.58 -12.90 -1.52
C LEU A 249 23.43 -13.92 -1.53
N VAL A 250 23.04 -14.43 -0.40
CA VAL A 250 21.95 -15.40 -0.25
C VAL A 250 21.02 -14.96 0.86
N ALA A 251 19.74 -14.86 0.57
CA ALA A 251 18.72 -14.57 1.58
C ALA A 251 17.40 -15.29 1.25
N HIS A 252 16.50 -15.36 2.22
CA HIS A 252 15.17 -15.94 2.04
C HIS A 252 14.12 -14.86 1.81
N ASN A 253 13.56 -14.77 0.60
CA ASN A 253 12.82 -13.61 0.10
C ASN A 253 13.77 -12.41 -0.07
N ALA A 254 14.86 -12.66 -0.75
CA ALA A 254 16.05 -11.82 -0.83
C ALA A 254 15.79 -10.37 -1.28
N ASP A 255 14.72 -10.11 -2.02
CA ASP A 255 14.37 -8.74 -2.45
C ASP A 255 14.14 -7.80 -1.26
N PHE A 256 13.72 -8.34 -0.10
CA PHE A 256 13.55 -7.58 1.12
C PHE A 256 14.92 -7.10 1.65
N ASP A 257 15.79 -8.02 1.98
CA ASP A 257 17.11 -7.73 2.58
C ASP A 257 18.01 -6.94 1.64
N ILE A 258 18.10 -7.39 0.40
CA ILE A 258 18.88 -6.73 -0.65
C ILE A 258 18.33 -5.33 -0.95
N GLY A 259 17.01 -5.15 -0.89
CA GLY A 259 16.36 -3.85 -1.03
C GLY A 259 16.82 -2.84 0.03
N PHE A 260 16.87 -3.26 1.30
CA PHE A 260 17.38 -2.43 2.40
C PHE A 260 18.87 -2.11 2.23
N LEU A 261 19.69 -3.11 1.91
CA LEU A 261 21.14 -2.89 1.71
C LEU A 261 21.42 -1.97 0.52
N LYS A 262 20.80 -2.21 -0.64
CA LYS A 262 20.97 -1.36 -1.83
C LYS A 262 20.52 0.06 -1.61
N TYR A 263 19.36 0.25 -0.96
CA TYR A 263 18.85 1.58 -0.66
C TYR A 263 19.81 2.35 0.24
N ASN A 264 20.25 1.76 1.36
CA ASN A 264 21.18 2.43 2.29
C ASN A 264 22.55 2.68 1.65
N ALA A 265 23.10 1.74 0.87
CA ALA A 265 24.33 1.96 0.10
C ALA A 265 24.18 3.15 -0.84
N THR A 266 23.10 3.23 -1.62
CA THR A 266 22.83 4.33 -2.55
C THR A 266 22.72 5.68 -1.83
N GLN A 267 22.06 5.75 -0.65
CA GLN A 267 21.94 6.98 0.12
C GLN A 267 23.32 7.51 0.59
N LEU A 268 24.29 6.61 0.75
CA LEU A 268 25.67 6.93 1.16
C LEU A 268 26.62 7.13 -0.03
N GLY A 269 26.10 7.10 -1.26
CA GLY A 269 26.92 7.19 -2.48
C GLY A 269 27.77 5.94 -2.74
N LEU A 270 27.40 4.81 -2.13
CA LEU A 270 28.03 3.50 -2.27
C LEU A 270 27.20 2.60 -3.20
N SER A 271 27.75 1.50 -3.67
CA SER A 271 27.09 0.55 -4.55
C SER A 271 27.16 -0.87 -4.01
N LEU A 272 26.05 -1.63 -4.15
CA LEU A 272 25.99 -3.07 -3.89
C LEU A 272 25.53 -3.76 -5.19
N GLU A 273 26.49 -4.31 -5.95
CA GLU A 273 26.25 -4.91 -7.27
C GLU A 273 26.46 -6.42 -7.28
N ASN A 274 26.41 -7.03 -6.13
CA ASN A 274 26.60 -8.47 -5.99
C ASN A 274 25.48 -9.23 -6.69
N THR A 275 25.83 -10.39 -7.28
CA THR A 275 24.86 -11.43 -7.60
C THR A 275 24.18 -11.86 -6.32
N TYR A 276 22.86 -12.07 -6.35
CA TYR A 276 22.17 -12.66 -5.19
C TYR A 276 21.24 -13.81 -5.58
N LEU A 277 21.11 -14.74 -4.65
CA LEU A 277 20.28 -15.93 -4.73
C LEU A 277 19.13 -15.81 -3.71
N ASP A 278 17.89 -15.96 -4.18
CA ASP A 278 16.70 -16.02 -3.36
C ASP A 278 16.32 -17.48 -3.07
N THR A 279 16.52 -17.92 -1.84
CA THR A 279 16.21 -19.29 -1.41
C THR A 279 14.70 -19.59 -1.38
N LEU A 280 13.83 -18.58 -1.30
CA LEU A 280 12.39 -18.77 -1.43
C LEU A 280 12.00 -19.14 -2.86
N ARG A 281 12.56 -18.44 -3.85
CA ARG A 281 12.34 -18.73 -5.27
C ARG A 281 12.95 -20.08 -5.64
N LEU A 282 14.20 -20.32 -5.23
CA LEU A 282 14.88 -21.60 -5.45
C LEU A 282 14.08 -22.78 -4.86
N ALA A 283 13.56 -22.63 -3.67
CA ALA A 283 12.76 -23.69 -3.05
C ALA A 283 11.45 -23.96 -3.81
N LYS A 284 10.81 -22.93 -4.35
CA LYS A 284 9.60 -23.10 -5.20
C LYS A 284 9.90 -23.86 -6.49
N ASP A 285 11.06 -23.61 -7.09
CA ASP A 285 11.47 -24.29 -8.32
C ASP A 285 11.87 -25.75 -8.06
N LEU A 286 12.63 -26.00 -6.99
CA LEU A 286 13.10 -27.35 -6.65
C LEU A 286 12.04 -28.23 -6.01
N PHE A 287 11.10 -27.66 -5.28
CA PHE A 287 10.11 -28.38 -4.47
C PHE A 287 8.68 -27.87 -4.72
N PRO A 288 8.15 -27.94 -5.96
CA PRO A 288 6.87 -27.36 -6.33
C PRO A 288 5.67 -27.93 -5.53
N ASP A 289 5.83 -29.13 -4.99
CA ASP A 289 4.79 -29.80 -4.21
C ASP A 289 4.71 -29.36 -2.75
N TYR A 290 5.63 -28.51 -2.29
CA TYR A 290 5.57 -27.99 -0.92
C TYR A 290 4.42 -27.01 -0.75
N LYS A 291 3.63 -27.20 0.32
CA LYS A 291 2.49 -26.30 0.64
C LYS A 291 2.90 -24.99 1.31
N LYS A 292 4.10 -24.95 1.90
CA LYS A 292 4.63 -23.80 2.66
C LYS A 292 6.12 -23.66 2.42
N TYR A 293 6.54 -22.44 2.18
CA TYR A 293 7.92 -22.08 1.85
C TYR A 293 8.57 -21.13 2.88
N LYS A 294 8.08 -21.10 4.13
CA LYS A 294 8.81 -20.45 5.22
C LYS A 294 10.13 -21.16 5.45
N LEU A 295 11.21 -20.43 5.71
CA LEU A 295 12.57 -20.99 5.86
C LEU A 295 12.62 -22.18 6.83
N GLY A 296 12.09 -22.01 8.04
CA GLY A 296 12.05 -23.09 9.03
C GLY A 296 11.27 -24.32 8.57
N LYS A 297 10.22 -24.16 7.70
CA LYS A 297 9.46 -25.30 7.18
C LYS A 297 10.22 -26.02 6.06
N ILE A 298 10.98 -25.28 5.26
CA ILE A 298 11.88 -25.89 4.27
C ILE A 298 12.97 -26.69 4.98
N ALA A 299 13.60 -26.10 6.00
CA ALA A 299 14.63 -26.78 6.81
C ALA A 299 14.10 -28.08 7.42
N GLU A 300 12.91 -28.03 8.04
CA GLU A 300 12.23 -29.21 8.59
C GLU A 300 12.02 -30.31 7.52
N ASN A 301 11.49 -29.94 6.35
CA ASN A 301 11.22 -30.87 5.26
C ASN A 301 12.51 -31.50 4.69
N LEU A 302 13.63 -30.77 4.74
CA LEU A 302 14.95 -31.23 4.32
C LEU A 302 15.72 -31.95 5.43
N GLY A 303 15.16 -32.09 6.64
CA GLY A 303 15.83 -32.71 7.77
C GLY A 303 16.99 -31.90 8.35
N ILE A 304 17.05 -30.61 8.06
CA ILE A 304 18.04 -29.68 8.60
C ILE A 304 17.55 -29.19 9.97
N LYS A 305 18.40 -29.33 10.98
CA LYS A 305 18.12 -28.93 12.37
C LYS A 305 18.65 -27.52 12.65
#